data_9deb7096f86ce7e2699eba39555a3fe2
#
_entry.id   9deb7096f86ce7e2699eba39555a3fe2
#
_cell.length_a   1.000
_cell.length_b   1.000
_cell.length_c   1.000
_cell.angle_alpha   90.00
_cell.angle_beta   90.00
_cell.angle_gamma   90.00
#
_symmetry.space_group_name_H-M   'P 1'
#
loop_
_entity.id
_entity.type
_entity.pdbx_description
1 polymer ?
#
loop_
_entity_poly.entity_id
_entity_poly.type
_entity_poly.pdbx_seq_one_letter_code
_entity_poly.pdbx_strand_id
1 'polypeptide(L)'
;MTDGNMLAPSLEDTVLESVFKEEVRNWAEKIGVTPHSVILRPMTRKWASCSSKGNLSFDIDLLKQTAEIRRKVIVHELLHLRYTNHSKLFKAMEKKYLEEE
;
A
#
# COMPACT_ATOMS: atom_id res chain seq x y z
N MET A 1 7.34 23.13 -21.56
CA MET A 1 7.16 22.60 -21.48
C MET A 1 6.66 21.85 -21.06
N THR A 2 6.45 21.59 -20.72
CA THR A 2 5.99 20.86 -20.24
C THR A 2 5.45 19.85 -20.69
N ASP A 3 5.61 19.47 -21.59
CA ASP A 3 5.17 18.53 -22.17
C ASP A 3 5.43 17.27 -21.71
N GLY A 4 6.42 16.96 -20.98
CA GLY A 4 6.67 15.72 -20.38
C GLY A 4 5.57 15.21 -19.57
N ASN A 5 4.80 16.10 -19.06
CA ASN A 5 3.69 15.71 -18.27
C ASN A 5 2.73 14.89 -18.96
N MET A 6 2.61 15.02 -20.26
CA MET A 6 1.62 14.30 -20.97
C MET A 6 1.93 12.87 -21.12
N LEU A 7 3.19 12.51 -21.00
CA LEU A 7 3.62 11.14 -21.16
C LEU A 7 3.66 10.38 -19.89
N ALA A 8 3.73 11.08 -18.78
CA ALA A 8 3.84 10.43 -17.50
C ALA A 8 2.47 10.08 -16.98
N PRO A 9 2.36 9.17 -16.05
CA PRO A 9 1.12 9.02 -15.30
C PRO A 9 0.72 10.38 -14.80
N SER A 10 -0.54 10.59 -14.59
CA SER A 10 -1.04 11.87 -14.16
C SER A 10 -0.30 12.33 -12.92
N LEU A 11 0.13 13.60 -12.93
CA LEU A 11 0.73 14.16 -11.74
C LEU A 11 -0.25 14.22 -10.59
N GLU A 12 -1.54 14.19 -10.91
CA GLU A 12 -2.56 14.19 -9.87
C GLU A 12 -2.54 12.92 -9.06
N ASP A 13 -2.04 11.82 -9.65
CA ASP A 13 -1.98 10.55 -8.94
C ASP A 13 -0.67 10.37 -8.16
N THR A 14 0.32 11.20 -8.45
CA THR A 14 1.63 11.07 -7.80
C THR A 14 1.59 11.69 -6.43
N VAL A 15 2.04 10.94 -5.42
CA VAL A 15 2.06 11.43 -4.06
C VAL A 15 3.49 11.43 -3.53
N LEU A 16 3.74 12.25 -2.53
CA LEU A 16 5.01 12.27 -1.85
C LEU A 16 5.16 11.04 -0.98
N GLU A 17 6.40 10.67 -0.72
CA GLU A 17 6.67 9.53 0.15
C GLU A 17 6.04 9.72 1.52
N SER A 18 6.10 10.93 2.06
CA SER A 18 5.50 11.20 3.38
C SER A 18 3.99 11.01 3.36
N VAL A 19 3.36 11.37 2.23
CA VAL A 19 1.91 11.18 2.09
C VAL A 19 1.58 9.69 2.03
N PHE A 20 2.38 8.93 1.29
CA PHE A 20 2.16 7.49 1.20
C PHE A 20 2.28 6.84 2.58
N LYS A 21 3.31 7.22 3.34
CA LYS A 21 3.49 6.66 4.68
C LYS A 21 2.36 7.05 5.61
N GLU A 22 1.79 8.23 5.40
CA GLU A 22 0.63 8.63 6.17
C GLU A 22 -0.59 7.78 5.81
N GLU A 23 -0.76 7.46 4.52
CA GLU A 23 -1.83 6.57 4.12
C GLU A 23 -1.69 5.21 4.80
N VAL A 24 -0.45 4.68 4.84
CA VAL A 24 -0.20 3.40 5.51
C VAL A 24 -0.55 3.50 6.99
N ARG A 25 -0.15 4.58 7.64
CA ARG A 25 -0.44 4.76 9.07
C ARG A 25 -1.94 4.80 9.33
N ASN A 26 -2.66 5.54 8.50
CA ASN A 26 -4.11 5.65 8.67
C ASN A 26 -4.80 4.31 8.50
N TRP A 27 -4.40 3.53 7.51
CA TRP A 27 -4.96 2.21 7.32
C TRP A 27 -4.58 1.26 8.45
N ALA A 28 -3.34 1.36 8.94
CA ALA A 28 -2.90 0.53 10.05
C ALA A 28 -3.76 0.77 11.28
N GLU A 29 -4.08 2.03 11.56
CA GLU A 29 -4.95 2.35 12.68
C GLU A 29 -6.34 1.78 12.46
N LYS A 30 -6.87 1.89 11.27
CA LYS A 30 -8.21 1.41 10.97
C LYS A 30 -8.30 -0.10 11.11
N ILE A 31 -7.28 -0.81 10.66
CA ILE A 31 -7.24 -2.26 10.72
C ILE A 31 -6.87 -2.75 12.12
N GLY A 32 -6.16 -1.93 12.88
CA GLY A 32 -5.76 -2.28 14.23
C GLY A 32 -4.44 -3.05 14.29
N VAL A 33 -3.50 -2.70 13.40
CA VAL A 33 -2.18 -3.33 13.37
C VAL A 33 -1.10 -2.26 13.43
N THR A 34 0.09 -2.67 13.82
CA THR A 34 1.23 -1.74 13.92
C THR A 34 2.41 -2.36 13.21
N PRO A 35 2.76 -1.87 12.00
CA PRO A 35 3.96 -2.39 11.33
C PRO A 35 5.20 -2.00 12.10
N HIS A 36 6.20 -2.86 12.06
CA HIS A 36 7.48 -2.57 12.69
C HIS A 36 8.21 -1.47 11.92
N SER A 37 8.17 -1.54 10.60
CA SER A 37 8.76 -0.51 9.76
C SER A 37 8.04 -0.47 8.42
N VAL A 38 8.12 0.68 7.75
CA VAL A 38 7.54 0.87 6.43
C VAL A 38 8.59 1.57 5.57
N ILE A 39 9.02 0.90 4.50
CA ILE A 39 10.00 1.50 3.60
C ILE A 39 9.52 1.41 2.16
N LEU A 40 9.98 2.36 1.36
CA LEU A 40 9.75 2.37 -0.08
C LEU A 40 11.09 2.09 -0.76
N ARG A 41 11.09 1.20 -1.73
CA ARG A 41 12.30 0.86 -2.47
C ARG A 41 11.91 0.27 -3.82
N PRO A 42 12.82 0.27 -4.79
CA PRO A 42 12.50 -0.37 -6.07
C PRO A 42 12.28 -1.86 -5.86
N MET A 43 11.19 -2.37 -6.41
CA MET A 43 10.88 -3.79 -6.37
C MET A 43 10.46 -4.20 -7.77
N THR A 44 10.90 -5.39 -8.22
CA THR A 44 10.74 -5.74 -9.61
C THR A 44 9.61 -6.73 -9.90
N ARG A 45 9.20 -7.52 -8.91
CA ARG A 45 8.22 -8.58 -9.17
C ARG A 45 6.93 -8.43 -8.43
N LYS A 46 6.85 -7.49 -7.52
CA LYS A 46 5.64 -7.31 -6.74
C LYS A 46 5.60 -5.89 -6.22
N TRP A 47 4.41 -5.48 -5.82
CA TRP A 47 4.21 -4.14 -5.32
C TRP A 47 4.67 -3.99 -3.86
N ALA A 48 4.71 -5.09 -3.10
CA ALA A 48 4.99 -4.98 -1.68
C ALA A 48 5.34 -6.33 -1.09
N SER A 49 5.91 -6.30 0.11
CA SER A 49 6.17 -7.52 0.86
C SER A 49 6.10 -7.22 2.36
N CYS A 50 5.85 -8.27 3.13
CA CYS A 50 5.75 -8.17 4.57
C CYS A 50 6.60 -9.28 5.17
N SER A 51 7.57 -8.91 6.01
CA SER A 51 8.40 -9.92 6.67
C SER A 51 7.69 -10.44 7.91
N SER A 52 8.17 -11.58 8.42
CA SER A 52 7.59 -12.16 9.63
C SER A 52 7.75 -11.25 10.83
N LYS A 53 8.66 -10.30 10.78
CA LYS A 53 8.87 -9.36 11.88
C LYS A 53 8.04 -8.10 11.74
N GLY A 54 7.20 -8.03 10.71
CA GLY A 54 6.34 -6.87 10.55
C GLY A 54 6.98 -5.72 9.79
N ASN A 55 8.05 -5.99 9.05
CA ASN A 55 8.67 -4.97 8.23
C ASN A 55 8.01 -4.96 6.86
N LEU A 56 7.43 -3.83 6.48
CA LEU A 56 6.76 -3.70 5.20
C LEU A 56 7.65 -2.99 4.20
N SER A 57 7.74 -3.54 2.99
CA SER A 57 8.43 -2.90 1.88
C SER A 57 7.41 -2.67 0.77
N PHE A 58 7.43 -1.48 0.20
CA PHE A 58 6.55 -1.12 -0.90
C PHE A 58 7.38 -0.64 -2.08
N ASP A 59 6.92 -0.97 -3.29
CA ASP A 59 7.60 -0.52 -4.50
C ASP A 59 7.44 0.99 -4.61
N ILE A 60 8.54 1.67 -4.87
CA ILE A 60 8.53 3.12 -4.98
C ILE A 60 7.61 3.59 -6.10
N ASP A 61 7.36 2.75 -7.10
CA ASP A 61 6.45 3.12 -8.18
C ASP A 61 5.01 3.23 -7.74
N LEU A 62 4.68 2.74 -6.55
CA LEU A 62 3.33 2.96 -6.01
C LEU A 62 3.03 4.44 -5.83
N LEU A 63 4.06 5.25 -5.68
CA LEU A 63 3.84 6.69 -5.54
C LEU A 63 3.20 7.31 -6.78
N LYS A 64 3.31 6.62 -7.91
CA LYS A 64 2.77 7.09 -9.17
C LYS A 64 1.44 6.43 -9.54
N GLN A 65 0.93 5.57 -8.69
CA GLN A 65 -0.30 4.84 -8.99
C GLN A 65 -1.50 5.58 -8.43
N THR A 66 -2.69 5.15 -8.86
CA THR A 66 -3.91 5.78 -8.38
C THR A 66 -4.12 5.47 -6.90
N ALA A 67 -4.95 6.28 -6.26
CA ALA A 67 -5.29 6.05 -4.87
C ALA A 67 -5.91 4.68 -4.67
N GLU A 68 -6.68 4.22 -5.64
CA GLU A 68 -7.31 2.91 -5.54
C GLU A 68 -6.28 1.79 -5.49
N ILE A 69 -5.27 1.86 -6.37
CA ILE A 69 -4.23 0.84 -6.40
C ILE A 69 -3.40 0.89 -5.12
N ARG A 70 -3.05 2.09 -4.66
CA ARG A 70 -2.29 2.23 -3.42
C ARG A 70 -3.07 1.61 -2.26
N ARG A 71 -4.36 1.90 -2.18
CA ARG A 71 -5.20 1.38 -1.10
C ARG A 71 -5.24 -0.14 -1.11
N LYS A 72 -5.41 -0.74 -2.28
CA LYS A 72 -5.47 -2.19 -2.37
C LYS A 72 -4.19 -2.84 -1.88
N VAL A 73 -3.05 -2.30 -2.29
CA VAL A 73 -1.77 -2.87 -1.91
C VAL A 73 -1.52 -2.67 -0.41
N ILE A 74 -1.80 -1.48 0.10
CA ILE A 74 -1.58 -1.17 1.50
C ILE A 74 -2.43 -2.08 2.40
N VAL A 75 -3.72 -2.18 2.11
CA VAL A 75 -4.61 -3.00 2.93
C VAL A 75 -4.18 -4.47 2.90
N HIS A 76 -3.83 -4.96 1.72
CA HIS A 76 -3.41 -6.35 1.57
C HIS A 76 -2.19 -6.65 2.45
N GLU A 77 -1.18 -5.78 2.41
CA GLU A 77 0.04 -6.04 3.18
C GLU A 77 -0.18 -5.85 4.68
N LEU A 78 -0.98 -4.87 5.06
CA LEU A 78 -1.25 -4.68 6.47
C LEU A 78 -2.02 -5.86 7.07
N LEU A 79 -2.90 -6.47 6.28
CA LEU A 79 -3.64 -7.62 6.78
C LEU A 79 -2.72 -8.81 7.01
N HIS A 80 -1.57 -8.88 6.33
CA HIS A 80 -0.60 -9.93 6.59
C HIS A 80 0.04 -9.82 7.99
N LEU A 81 -0.06 -8.66 8.61
CA LEU A 81 0.40 -8.53 9.99
C LEU A 81 -0.52 -9.25 10.96
N ARG A 82 -1.73 -9.55 10.51
CA ARG A 82 -2.73 -10.18 11.34
C ARG A 82 -3.05 -11.59 10.90
N TYR A 83 -3.02 -11.83 9.59
CA TYR A 83 -3.37 -13.12 9.00
C TYR A 83 -2.23 -13.52 8.07
N THR A 84 -1.52 -14.59 8.42
CA THR A 84 -0.30 -14.93 7.68
C THR A 84 -0.55 -15.54 6.31
N ASN A 85 -1.73 -16.10 6.07
CA ASN A 85 -2.02 -16.66 4.76
C ASN A 85 -3.34 -16.12 4.24
N HIS A 86 -3.62 -16.39 2.98
CA HIS A 86 -4.82 -15.86 2.31
C HIS A 86 -6.02 -16.75 2.59
N SER A 87 -6.36 -16.89 3.86
CA SER A 87 -7.50 -17.69 4.28
C SER A 87 -8.81 -17.00 3.90
N LYS A 88 -9.92 -17.70 4.16
CA LYS A 88 -11.23 -17.10 3.95
C LYS A 88 -11.40 -15.86 4.80
N LEU A 89 -10.87 -15.88 6.02
CA LEU A 89 -10.98 -14.72 6.90
C LEU A 89 -10.17 -13.55 6.37
N PHE A 90 -8.95 -13.80 5.87
CA PHE A 90 -8.16 -12.76 5.24
C PHE A 90 -8.94 -12.10 4.11
N LYS A 91 -9.50 -12.93 3.23
CA LYS A 91 -10.22 -12.41 2.08
C LYS A 91 -11.47 -11.64 2.48
N ALA A 92 -12.17 -12.10 3.50
CA ALA A 92 -13.37 -11.42 3.97
C ALA A 92 -13.00 -10.06 4.56
N MET A 93 -11.92 -9.99 5.32
CA MET A 93 -11.50 -8.74 5.92
C MET A 93 -10.98 -7.77 4.87
N GLU A 94 -10.25 -8.29 3.88
CA GLU A 94 -9.77 -7.46 2.80
C GLU A 94 -10.94 -6.82 2.07
N LYS A 95 -11.93 -7.61 1.74
CA LYS A 95 -13.13 -7.11 1.06
C LYS A 95 -13.83 -6.07 1.90
N LYS A 96 -13.96 -6.34 3.20
CA LYS A 96 -14.62 -5.40 4.10
C LYS A 96 -13.96 -4.02 4.06
N TYR A 97 -12.64 -3.98 4.24
CA TYR A 97 -11.94 -2.70 4.30
C TYR A 97 -11.93 -1.98 2.96
N LEU A 98 -11.86 -2.73 1.86
CA LEU A 98 -11.83 -2.09 0.55
C LEU A 98 -13.19 -1.59 0.11
N GLU A 99 -14.27 -2.21 0.60
CA GLU A 99 -15.61 -1.82 0.18
C GLU A 99 -16.25 -0.79 1.10
N GLU A 100 -15.72 -0.62 2.29
CA GLU A 100 -16.29 0.35 3.21
C GLU A 100 -15.96 1.79 2.84
N GLU A 101 -15.08 1.99 1.92
CA GLU A 101 -14.76 3.33 1.45
C GLU A 101 -15.77 3.80 0.44
#